data_9406687318dd0f82e153b5fc7dc01796
#
_entry.id   9406687318dd0f82e153b5fc7dc01796
#
_cell.length_a   1.000
_cell.length_b   1.000
_cell.length_c   1.000
_cell.angle_alpha   90.00
_cell.angle_beta   90.00
_cell.angle_gamma   90.00
#
_symmetry.space_group_name_H-M   'P 1'
#
loop_
_entity.id
_entity.type
_entity.pdbx_description
1 polymer ?
#
loop_
_entity_poly.entity_id
_entity_poly.type
_entity_poly.pdbx_seq_one_letter_code
_entity_poly.pdbx_strand_id
1 'polypeptide(L)'
;MTKLSVNINKVATLRNARGGNNPDVEKVALDCEQFGAEGITVHPRPDERHIRYADVYALRPVLKTEFNIEGYPSEEFIDLVLRVKPTQVTLVPDAPDQITSNCGWDTKTHQAFLTELMDTFGEAGIRTSIFVGTDLELIEYAAKTGADRVELYTEPFASFYP
;
A
#
# COMPACT_ATOMS: atom_id res chain seq x y z
N MET A 1 -0.88 11.44 -17.85
CA MET A 1 -2.12 10.64 -18.06
C MET A 1 -2.37 9.85 -16.80
N THR A 2 -3.60 9.78 -16.30
CA THR A 2 -3.97 9.00 -15.11
C THR A 2 -3.84 7.51 -15.41
N LYS A 3 -3.28 6.76 -14.47
CA LYS A 3 -3.11 5.30 -14.56
C LYS A 3 -4.04 4.61 -13.58
N LEU A 4 -4.49 3.40 -13.94
CA LEU A 4 -5.34 2.57 -13.11
C LEU A 4 -4.49 1.56 -12.32
N SER A 5 -4.46 1.68 -11.00
CA SER A 5 -3.98 0.63 -10.11
C SER A 5 -5.16 -0.05 -9.41
N VAL A 6 -5.16 -1.38 -9.37
CA VAL A 6 -6.25 -2.18 -8.80
C VAL A 6 -5.83 -2.77 -7.46
N ASN A 7 -6.55 -2.41 -6.39
CA ASN A 7 -6.37 -3.02 -5.08
C ASN A 7 -7.12 -4.35 -5.01
N ILE A 8 -6.40 -5.45 -4.74
CA ILE A 8 -6.95 -6.81 -4.73
C ILE A 8 -7.14 -7.40 -3.33
N ASN A 9 -7.04 -6.59 -2.27
CA ASN A 9 -7.19 -7.05 -0.88
C ASN A 9 -8.52 -7.79 -0.65
N LYS A 10 -9.63 -7.33 -1.23
CA LYS A 10 -10.95 -7.95 -1.05
C LYS A 10 -11.05 -9.32 -1.70
N VAL A 11 -10.31 -9.57 -2.78
CA VAL A 11 -10.19 -10.92 -3.38
C VAL A 11 -9.58 -11.89 -2.38
N ALA A 12 -8.50 -11.48 -1.74
CA ALA A 12 -7.84 -12.29 -0.71
C ALA A 12 -8.72 -12.49 0.53
N THR A 13 -9.54 -11.49 0.91
CA THR A 13 -10.54 -11.65 1.98
C THR A 13 -11.53 -12.77 1.65
N LEU A 14 -12.05 -12.81 0.42
CA LEU A 14 -12.96 -13.88 -0.03
C LEU A 14 -12.30 -15.25 -0.01
N ARG A 15 -11.05 -15.36 -0.49
CA ARG A 15 -10.25 -16.58 -0.42
C ARG A 15 -10.12 -17.07 1.03
N ASN A 16 -9.74 -16.18 1.94
CA ASN A 16 -9.50 -16.52 3.33
C ASN A 16 -10.79 -16.97 4.04
N ALA A 17 -11.94 -16.35 3.74
CA ALA A 17 -13.23 -16.70 4.33
C ALA A 17 -13.71 -18.10 3.96
N ARG A 18 -13.27 -18.64 2.81
CA ARG A 18 -13.71 -19.96 2.31
C ARG A 18 -12.73 -21.10 2.64
N GLY A 19 -11.53 -20.77 3.06
CA GLY A 19 -10.47 -21.76 3.30
C GLY A 19 -10.04 -22.47 2.00
N GLY A 20 -8.83 -22.26 1.56
CA GLY A 20 -8.33 -22.76 0.29
C GLY A 20 -7.72 -21.66 -0.58
N ASN A 21 -7.68 -21.85 -1.90
CA ASN A 21 -7.10 -20.87 -2.85
C ASN A 21 -8.11 -20.38 -3.90
N ASN A 22 -9.38 -20.23 -3.53
CA ASN A 22 -10.39 -19.72 -4.44
C ASN A 22 -11.21 -18.59 -3.79
N PRO A 23 -11.21 -17.36 -4.40
CA PRO A 23 -10.53 -16.97 -5.64
C PRO A 23 -9.02 -16.99 -5.52
N ASP A 24 -8.33 -17.36 -6.61
CA ASP A 24 -6.87 -17.34 -6.72
C ASP A 24 -6.37 -15.90 -6.90
N VAL A 25 -5.61 -15.41 -5.92
CA VAL A 25 -5.15 -14.01 -5.86
C VAL A 25 -4.18 -13.68 -6.98
N GLU A 26 -3.26 -14.60 -7.32
CA GLU A 26 -2.30 -14.42 -8.40
C GLU A 26 -3.01 -14.35 -9.75
N LYS A 27 -3.93 -15.32 -9.99
CA LYS A 27 -4.72 -15.32 -11.22
C LYS A 27 -5.52 -14.02 -11.40
N VAL A 28 -6.18 -13.54 -10.33
CA VAL A 28 -6.95 -12.29 -10.39
C VAL A 28 -6.06 -11.10 -10.68
N ALA A 29 -4.86 -11.04 -10.09
CA ALA A 29 -3.90 -9.97 -10.39
C ALA A 29 -3.50 -9.95 -11.87
N LEU A 30 -3.19 -11.10 -12.45
CA LEU A 30 -2.86 -11.25 -13.86
C LEU A 30 -4.06 -10.94 -14.78
N ASP A 31 -5.27 -11.33 -14.41
CA ASP A 31 -6.49 -10.99 -15.15
C ASP A 31 -6.71 -9.46 -15.13
N CYS A 32 -6.47 -8.77 -14.00
CA CYS A 32 -6.54 -7.31 -13.93
C CYS A 32 -5.55 -6.64 -14.90
N GLU A 33 -4.29 -7.10 -14.96
CA GLU A 33 -3.32 -6.61 -15.93
C GLU A 33 -3.77 -6.86 -17.37
N GLN A 34 -4.30 -8.05 -17.65
CA GLN A 34 -4.83 -8.38 -18.98
C GLN A 34 -6.00 -7.47 -19.39
N PHE A 35 -6.81 -7.04 -18.43
CA PHE A 35 -7.94 -6.12 -18.66
C PHE A 35 -7.53 -4.65 -18.67
N GLY A 36 -6.25 -4.35 -18.56
CA GLY A 36 -5.72 -3.01 -18.73
C GLY A 36 -5.37 -2.28 -17.43
N ALA A 37 -5.28 -2.97 -16.29
CA ALA A 37 -4.68 -2.39 -15.09
C ALA A 37 -3.20 -2.07 -15.35
N GLU A 38 -2.78 -0.89 -14.93
CA GLU A 38 -1.40 -0.41 -15.04
C GLU A 38 -0.64 -0.53 -13.70
N GLY A 39 -1.30 -1.09 -12.68
CA GLY A 39 -0.73 -1.39 -11.39
C GLY A 39 -1.62 -2.32 -10.57
N ILE A 40 -0.98 -3.04 -9.66
CA ILE A 40 -1.63 -3.88 -8.64
C ILE A 40 -1.20 -3.38 -7.27
N THR A 41 -2.17 -3.17 -6.39
CA THR A 41 -1.95 -2.71 -5.01
C THR A 41 -2.39 -3.78 -4.03
N VAL A 42 -1.54 -4.04 -3.04
CA VAL A 42 -1.81 -5.00 -1.96
C VAL A 42 -1.41 -4.43 -0.60
N HIS A 43 -2.12 -4.85 0.46
CA HIS A 43 -1.83 -4.47 1.83
C HIS A 43 -1.68 -5.74 2.71
N PRO A 44 -0.48 -6.32 2.83
CA PRO A 44 -0.24 -7.45 3.72
C PRO A 44 -0.21 -6.96 5.17
N ARG A 45 -1.30 -7.15 5.89
CA ARG A 45 -1.36 -6.83 7.32
C ARG A 45 -0.69 -7.94 8.15
N PRO A 46 -0.17 -7.64 9.36
CA PRO A 46 0.47 -8.63 10.22
C PRO A 46 -0.42 -9.83 10.58
N ASP A 47 -1.72 -9.65 10.64
CA ASP A 47 -2.70 -10.72 10.91
C ASP A 47 -3.16 -11.51 9.68
N GLU A 48 -2.64 -11.16 8.50
CA GLU A 48 -2.93 -11.82 7.22
C GLU A 48 -4.44 -12.01 6.92
N ARG A 49 -5.29 -11.11 7.45
CA ARG A 49 -6.76 -11.17 7.26
C ARG A 49 -7.21 -11.13 5.80
N HIS A 50 -6.36 -10.64 4.90
CA HIS A 50 -6.57 -10.63 3.45
C HIS A 50 -5.31 -11.07 2.72
N ILE A 51 -4.47 -10.17 2.20
CA ILE A 51 -3.19 -10.50 1.58
C ILE A 51 -2.25 -11.10 2.62
N ARG A 52 -1.66 -12.24 2.32
CA ARG A 52 -0.63 -12.91 3.12
C ARG A 52 0.76 -12.50 2.63
N TYR A 53 1.76 -12.61 3.45
CA TYR A 53 3.14 -12.38 3.02
C TYR A 53 3.55 -13.32 1.88
N ALA A 54 3.07 -14.57 1.90
CA ALA A 54 3.26 -15.53 0.81
C ALA A 54 2.69 -15.04 -0.53
N ASP A 55 1.54 -14.36 -0.52
CA ASP A 55 0.96 -13.77 -1.74
C ASP A 55 1.87 -12.69 -2.32
N VAL A 56 2.49 -11.85 -1.47
CA VAL A 56 3.39 -10.79 -1.91
C VAL A 56 4.60 -11.37 -2.65
N TYR A 57 5.19 -12.43 -2.10
CA TYR A 57 6.31 -13.12 -2.75
C TYR A 57 5.90 -13.80 -4.05
N ALA A 58 4.69 -14.37 -4.14
CA ALA A 58 4.18 -15.00 -5.35
C ALA A 58 3.87 -13.97 -6.45
N LEU A 59 3.28 -12.83 -6.09
CA LEU A 59 2.90 -11.77 -7.03
C LEU A 59 4.11 -11.07 -7.66
N ARG A 60 5.18 -10.85 -6.90
CA ARG A 60 6.33 -10.05 -7.37
C ARG A 60 6.94 -10.53 -8.68
N PRO A 61 7.23 -11.83 -8.91
CA PRO A 61 7.85 -12.32 -10.15
C PRO A 61 6.91 -12.37 -11.34
N VAL A 62 5.59 -12.37 -11.15
CA VAL A 62 4.61 -12.57 -12.22
C VAL A 62 4.01 -11.27 -12.75
N LEU A 63 3.95 -10.21 -11.91
CA LEU A 63 3.44 -8.91 -12.31
C LEU A 63 4.39 -8.19 -13.26
N LYS A 64 3.82 -7.57 -14.29
CA LYS A 64 4.52 -6.80 -15.33
C LYS A 64 4.31 -5.30 -15.21
N THR A 65 3.25 -4.89 -14.52
CA THR A 65 2.90 -3.50 -14.27
C THR A 65 3.43 -3.02 -12.91
N GLU A 66 3.01 -1.84 -12.47
CA GLU A 66 3.40 -1.28 -11.17
C GLU A 66 2.91 -2.18 -10.02
N PHE A 67 3.80 -2.60 -9.15
CA PHE A 67 3.45 -3.30 -7.92
C PHE A 67 3.60 -2.36 -6.72
N ASN A 68 2.49 -2.05 -6.07
CA ASN A 68 2.44 -1.20 -4.88
C ASN A 68 2.11 -2.04 -3.64
N ILE A 69 2.93 -1.94 -2.59
CA ILE A 69 2.70 -2.59 -1.31
C ILE A 69 2.40 -1.51 -0.27
N GLU A 70 1.22 -1.60 0.34
CA GLU A 70 0.79 -0.73 1.43
C GLU A 70 1.07 -1.38 2.77
N GLY A 71 1.42 -0.60 3.79
CA GLY A 71 1.52 -1.12 5.14
C GLY A 71 2.05 -0.13 6.16
N TYR A 72 1.85 -0.49 7.44
CA TYR A 72 2.48 0.18 8.57
C TYR A 72 3.96 -0.21 8.62
N PRO A 73 4.89 0.74 8.80
CA PRO A 73 6.32 0.50 8.75
C PRO A 73 6.86 -0.17 10.03
N SER A 74 6.37 -1.38 10.33
CA SER A 74 7.00 -2.26 11.32
C SER A 74 8.31 -2.84 10.76
N GLU A 75 9.19 -3.32 11.63
CA GLU A 75 10.45 -3.97 11.21
C GLU A 75 10.20 -5.10 10.20
N GLU A 76 9.18 -5.92 10.43
CA GLU A 76 8.79 -7.02 9.55
C GLU A 76 8.30 -6.54 8.17
N PHE A 77 7.53 -5.44 8.14
CA PHE A 77 7.07 -4.84 6.90
C PHE A 77 8.22 -4.22 6.12
N ILE A 78 9.12 -3.50 6.77
CA ILE A 78 10.30 -2.91 6.15
C ILE A 78 11.17 -4.00 5.53
N ASP A 79 11.43 -5.09 6.27
CA ASP A 79 12.20 -6.25 5.78
C ASP A 79 11.51 -6.91 4.56
N LEU A 80 10.19 -7.12 4.61
CA LEU A 80 9.41 -7.61 3.48
C LEU A 80 9.61 -6.74 2.23
N VAL A 81 9.41 -5.43 2.37
CA VAL A 81 9.51 -4.48 1.24
C VAL A 81 10.91 -4.46 0.65
N LEU A 82 11.94 -4.42 1.49
CA LEU A 82 13.34 -4.42 1.04
C LEU A 82 13.75 -5.72 0.33
N ARG A 83 13.18 -6.86 0.72
CA ARG A 83 13.41 -8.16 0.03
C ARG A 83 12.64 -8.28 -1.27
N VAL A 84 11.37 -7.86 -1.29
CA VAL A 84 10.49 -7.98 -2.46
C VAL A 84 10.86 -6.97 -3.54
N LYS A 85 11.30 -5.77 -3.13
CA LYS A 85 11.60 -4.64 -4.02
C LYS A 85 10.44 -4.35 -4.98
N PRO A 86 9.27 -3.93 -4.45
CA PRO A 86 8.15 -3.52 -5.28
C PRO A 86 8.49 -2.26 -6.08
N THR A 87 7.65 -1.90 -7.04
CA THR A 87 7.78 -0.63 -7.75
C THR A 87 7.53 0.56 -6.82
N GLN A 88 6.59 0.40 -5.88
CA GLN A 88 6.24 1.41 -4.90
C GLN A 88 5.92 0.79 -3.54
N VAL A 89 6.21 1.51 -2.49
CA VAL A 89 5.69 1.29 -1.15
C VAL A 89 4.83 2.49 -0.74
N THR A 90 3.65 2.24 -0.17
CA THR A 90 2.80 3.27 0.44
C THR A 90 2.74 3.05 1.95
N LEU A 91 3.21 4.03 2.72
CA LEU A 91 3.19 3.95 4.19
C LEU A 91 1.85 4.41 4.74
N VAL A 92 1.20 3.55 5.53
CA VAL A 92 -0.06 3.83 6.22
C VAL A 92 0.13 3.84 7.73
N PRO A 93 -0.59 4.68 8.50
CA PRO A 93 -0.40 4.80 9.95
C PRO A 93 -1.15 3.73 10.77
N ASP A 94 -1.70 2.71 10.10
CA ASP A 94 -2.59 1.74 10.72
C ASP A 94 -1.84 0.86 11.72
N ALA A 95 -2.11 1.03 13.00
CA ALA A 95 -1.63 0.11 14.02
C ALA A 95 -2.10 -1.34 13.72
N PRO A 96 -1.36 -2.37 14.16
CA PRO A 96 -1.67 -3.77 13.85
C PRO A 96 -3.08 -4.23 14.27
N ASP A 97 -3.65 -3.64 15.30
CA ASP A 97 -4.98 -3.93 15.85
C ASP A 97 -6.12 -3.14 15.16
N GLN A 98 -5.80 -2.19 14.29
CA GLN A 98 -6.79 -1.37 13.62
C GLN A 98 -7.55 -2.16 12.53
N ILE A 99 -8.90 -2.06 12.52
CA ILE A 99 -9.73 -2.84 11.57
C ILE A 99 -9.62 -2.30 10.14
N THR A 100 -9.67 -0.99 9.98
CA THR A 100 -9.54 -0.28 8.69
C THR A 100 -8.79 1.02 8.91
N SER A 101 -8.14 1.53 7.85
CA SER A 101 -7.58 2.88 7.88
C SER A 101 -8.68 3.90 8.13
N ASN A 102 -8.53 4.73 9.15
CA ASN A 102 -9.49 5.77 9.53
C ASN A 102 -8.90 7.18 9.51
N CYS A 103 -7.60 7.30 9.27
CA CYS A 103 -6.89 8.57 9.15
C CYS A 103 -5.61 8.39 8.33
N GLY A 104 -5.10 9.49 7.76
CA GLY A 104 -3.75 9.54 7.21
C GLY A 104 -2.70 9.82 8.29
N TRP A 105 -1.43 9.81 7.91
CA TRP A 105 -0.32 10.18 8.78
C TRP A 105 -0.43 11.63 9.27
N ASP A 106 -0.15 11.86 10.55
CA ASP A 106 0.30 13.15 11.04
C ASP A 106 1.77 13.36 10.63
N THR A 107 1.95 13.82 9.41
CA THR A 107 3.26 13.98 8.78
C THR A 107 4.09 15.07 9.44
N LYS A 108 3.47 15.99 10.17
CA LYS A 108 4.15 17.03 10.93
C LYS A 108 4.82 16.46 12.18
N THR A 109 4.07 15.70 12.98
CA THR A 109 4.59 15.07 14.19
C THR A 109 5.60 13.97 13.87
N HIS A 110 5.37 13.20 12.81
CA HIS A 110 6.20 12.06 12.42
C HIS A 110 7.22 12.35 11.31
N GLN A 111 7.49 13.64 11.01
CA GLN A 111 8.32 14.03 9.87
C GLN A 111 9.69 13.34 9.86
N ALA A 112 10.44 13.38 10.97
CA ALA A 112 11.77 12.80 11.03
C ALA A 112 11.77 11.29 10.79
N PHE A 113 10.84 10.56 11.41
CA PHE A 113 10.66 9.13 11.23
C PHE A 113 10.31 8.77 9.78
N LEU A 114 9.38 9.49 9.17
CA LEU A 114 8.99 9.27 7.78
C LEU A 114 10.13 9.58 6.82
N THR A 115 10.91 10.65 7.07
CA THR A 115 12.08 10.98 6.25
C THR A 115 13.09 9.84 6.22
N GLU A 116 13.44 9.27 7.38
CA GLU A 116 14.36 8.13 7.47
C GLU A 116 13.88 6.93 6.65
N LEU A 117 12.57 6.66 6.65
CA LEU A 117 11.98 5.60 5.85
C LEU A 117 12.00 5.90 4.35
N MET A 118 11.72 7.16 3.96
CA MET A 118 11.82 7.57 2.55
C MET A 118 13.23 7.38 2.01
N ASP A 119 14.23 7.79 2.78
CA ASP A 119 15.65 7.59 2.44
C ASP A 119 15.96 6.09 2.31
N THR A 120 15.56 5.28 3.28
CA THR A 120 15.80 3.82 3.28
C THR A 120 15.22 3.13 2.03
N PHE A 121 13.99 3.43 1.67
CA PHE A 121 13.36 2.84 0.50
C PHE A 121 13.89 3.44 -0.81
N GLY A 122 14.19 4.75 -0.82
CA GLY A 122 14.79 5.43 -1.95
C GLY A 122 16.17 4.87 -2.32
N GLU A 123 17.02 4.61 -1.32
CA GLU A 123 18.33 3.94 -1.52
C GLU A 123 18.19 2.53 -2.09
N ALA A 124 17.10 1.83 -1.77
CA ALA A 124 16.77 0.52 -2.35
C ALA A 124 16.19 0.61 -3.77
N GLY A 125 15.97 1.82 -4.31
CA GLY A 125 15.36 2.06 -5.61
C GLY A 125 13.85 1.84 -5.65
N ILE A 126 13.17 1.95 -4.51
CA ILE A 126 11.73 1.77 -4.36
C ILE A 126 11.09 3.16 -4.28
N ARG A 127 10.11 3.44 -5.14
CA ARG A 127 9.33 4.67 -5.09
C ARG A 127 8.49 4.72 -3.82
N THR A 128 8.44 5.88 -3.19
CA THR A 128 7.77 6.08 -1.90
C THR A 128 6.46 6.84 -2.02
N SER A 129 5.49 6.47 -1.21
CA SER A 129 4.20 7.14 -1.08
C SER A 129 3.77 7.19 0.38
N ILE A 130 3.11 8.27 0.79
CA ILE A 130 2.58 8.44 2.15
C ILE A 130 1.06 8.59 2.07
N PHE A 131 0.34 7.78 2.85
CA PHE A 131 -1.10 7.89 3.03
C PHE A 131 -1.42 9.05 3.97
N VAL A 132 -2.10 10.08 3.47
CA VAL A 132 -2.41 11.32 4.20
C VAL A 132 -3.89 11.67 4.09
N GLY A 133 -4.39 12.42 5.07
CA GLY A 133 -5.69 13.08 4.97
C GLY A 133 -5.70 14.21 3.94
N THR A 134 -6.80 14.96 3.91
CA THR A 134 -6.99 16.11 3.00
C THR A 134 -6.57 17.44 3.64
N ASP A 135 -5.93 17.42 4.80
CA ASP A 135 -5.37 18.62 5.45
C ASP A 135 -4.15 19.12 4.68
N LEU A 136 -4.21 20.37 4.21
CA LEU A 136 -3.15 20.94 3.37
C LEU A 136 -1.82 21.08 4.12
N GLU A 137 -1.84 21.39 5.42
CA GLU A 137 -0.61 21.46 6.23
C GLU A 137 0.07 20.10 6.28
N LEU A 138 -0.67 19.03 6.51
CA LEU A 138 -0.12 17.66 6.55
C LEU A 138 0.41 17.22 5.18
N ILE A 139 -0.25 17.61 4.08
CA ILE A 139 0.23 17.34 2.72
C ILE A 139 1.55 18.07 2.45
N GLU A 140 1.68 19.33 2.89
CA GLU A 140 2.95 20.07 2.77
C GLU A 140 4.08 19.42 3.59
N TYR A 141 3.77 18.90 4.78
CA TYR A 141 4.76 18.17 5.57
C TYR A 141 5.11 16.81 4.95
N ALA A 142 4.17 16.11 4.29
CA ALA A 142 4.47 14.91 3.51
C ALA A 142 5.52 15.19 2.43
N ALA A 143 5.40 16.31 1.69
CA ALA A 143 6.40 16.70 0.70
C ALA A 143 7.79 16.95 1.31
N LYS A 144 7.87 17.45 2.56
CA LYS A 144 9.13 17.69 3.26
C LYS A 144 9.84 16.43 3.72
N THR A 145 9.18 15.27 3.71
CA THR A 145 9.80 13.98 4.04
C THR A 145 10.63 13.41 2.89
N GLY A 146 10.53 13.97 1.70
CA GLY A 146 11.17 13.43 0.49
C GLY A 146 10.35 12.34 -0.21
N ALA A 147 9.11 12.09 0.20
CA ALA A 147 8.23 11.14 -0.48
C ALA A 147 7.98 11.55 -1.94
N ASP A 148 8.00 10.56 -2.85
CA ASP A 148 7.73 10.77 -4.28
C ASP A 148 6.26 11.07 -4.56
N ARG A 149 5.34 10.56 -3.72
CA ARG A 149 3.88 10.65 -3.88
C ARG A 149 3.16 10.75 -2.55
N VAL A 150 1.90 11.16 -2.63
CA VAL A 150 0.92 11.01 -1.55
C VAL A 150 -0.27 10.19 -2.06
N GLU A 151 -0.87 9.43 -1.16
CA GLU A 151 -2.17 8.79 -1.33
C GLU A 151 -3.17 9.50 -0.42
N LEU A 152 -4.28 9.97 -0.99
CA LEU A 152 -5.27 10.75 -0.25
C LEU A 152 -6.35 9.86 0.36
N TYR A 153 -6.59 10.01 1.65
CA TYR A 153 -7.74 9.42 2.33
C TYR A 153 -9.01 10.18 1.96
N THR A 154 -9.83 9.58 1.12
CA THR A 154 -10.98 10.25 0.49
C THR A 154 -12.33 9.94 1.15
N GLU A 155 -12.37 9.15 2.23
CA GLU A 155 -13.63 8.86 2.95
C GLU A 155 -14.36 10.13 3.42
N PRO A 156 -13.68 11.13 4.01
CA PRO A 156 -14.36 12.37 4.39
C PRO A 156 -15.04 13.07 3.20
N PHE A 157 -14.42 13.05 2.04
CA PHE A 157 -15.03 13.59 0.81
C PHE A 157 -16.29 12.80 0.44
N ALA A 158 -16.23 11.46 0.47
CA ALA A 158 -17.37 10.61 0.15
C ALA A 158 -18.55 10.78 1.12
N SER A 159 -18.24 10.93 2.42
CA SER A 159 -19.25 11.12 3.47
C SER A 159 -19.93 12.50 3.44
N PHE A 160 -19.23 13.54 2.98
CA PHE A 160 -19.76 14.91 2.89
C PHE A 160 -20.23 15.30 1.47
N TYR A 161 -20.09 14.41 0.50
CA TYR A 161 -20.59 14.67 -0.84
C TYR A 161 -22.13 14.53 -0.87
N PRO A 162 -22.89 15.55 -1.34
CA PRO A 162 -24.34 15.56 -1.34
C PRO A 162 -24.94 14.56 -2.34
#